data_9c10b80920827c7a1eadd979899e6739
#
_entry.id   9c10b80920827c7a1eadd979899e6739
#
_cell.length_a   1.000
_cell.length_b   1.000
_cell.length_c   1.000
_cell.angle_alpha   90.00
_cell.angle_beta   90.00
_cell.angle_gamma   90.00
#
_symmetry.space_group_name_H-M   'P 1'
#
loop_
_entity.id
_entity.type
_entity.pdbx_description
1 polymer ?
#
loop_
_entity_poly.entity_id
_entity_poly.type
_entity_poly.pdbx_seq_one_letter_code
_entity_poly.pdbx_strand_id
1 'polypeptide(L)'
;NRNHWDGWHQGPTTDNKYKPLEHIEGLNVGGWFDAGDFDIQTPSQQSVVQTFADLWSDFRVSRDQTSINQQTRYTEIHVPDGKPDLLQQLEHGVLQLIGQVNAVGYAIPGITESHLYQYRHLGDAVNKTDNKVYNANLDSLQTDGPTSGTFDDRWAFTNRNPYLNYGTAISLAAAARSLKEYN
;
A
#
# COMPACT_ATOMS: atom_id res chain seq x y z
N ASN A 1 -6.21 -0.91 7.86
CA ASN A 1 -6.66 -1.62 6.66
C ASN A 1 -7.72 -2.64 7.01
N ARG A 2 -8.84 -2.58 6.37
CA ARG A 2 -9.99 -3.45 6.61
C ARG A 2 -10.44 -4.15 5.35
N ASN A 3 -11.10 -5.28 5.52
CA ASN A 3 -11.88 -5.87 4.46
C ASN A 3 -13.11 -5.00 4.18
N HIS A 4 -13.34 -4.69 2.92
CA HIS A 4 -14.48 -3.88 2.50
C HIS A 4 -15.68 -4.75 2.22
N TRP A 5 -16.83 -4.34 2.72
CA TRP A 5 -18.14 -4.84 2.33
C TRP A 5 -18.98 -3.67 1.84
N ASP A 6 -19.48 -3.73 0.63
CA ASP A 6 -20.48 -2.79 0.12
C ASP A 6 -21.65 -3.52 -0.55
N GLY A 7 -22.83 -2.98 -0.40
CA GLY A 7 -24.03 -3.45 -1.08
C GLY A 7 -24.10 -3.04 -2.56
N TRP A 8 -23.14 -2.27 -3.03
CA TRP A 8 -23.07 -1.76 -4.40
C TRP A 8 -22.22 -2.64 -5.30
N HIS A 9 -21.51 -3.57 -4.72
CA HIS A 9 -20.59 -4.40 -5.47
C HIS A 9 -21.32 -5.36 -6.38
N GLN A 10 -20.94 -5.33 -7.64
CA GLN A 10 -21.54 -6.13 -8.70
C GLN A 10 -20.91 -7.51 -8.84
N GLY A 11 -20.64 -8.19 -7.81
CA GLY A 11 -20.03 -9.50 -7.90
C GLY A 11 -20.24 -10.31 -6.64
N PRO A 12 -19.96 -11.61 -6.66
CA PRO A 12 -20.04 -12.41 -5.47
C PRO A 12 -18.99 -11.94 -4.47
N THR A 13 -19.44 -11.54 -3.28
CA THR A 13 -18.55 -11.23 -2.14
C THR A 13 -17.97 -12.49 -1.50
N THR A 14 -18.19 -13.63 -2.10
CA THR A 14 -17.89 -14.96 -1.57
C THR A 14 -16.56 -15.54 -2.00
N ASP A 15 -15.76 -14.79 -2.76
CA ASP A 15 -14.48 -15.26 -3.28
C ASP A 15 -13.29 -14.99 -2.34
N ASN A 16 -13.55 -14.43 -1.17
CA ASN A 16 -12.53 -14.18 -0.15
C ASN A 16 -12.96 -14.69 1.23
N LYS A 17 -11.99 -14.87 2.13
CA LYS A 17 -12.19 -15.43 3.47
C LYS A 17 -12.55 -14.40 4.54
N TYR A 18 -12.48 -13.10 4.23
CA TYR A 18 -12.62 -12.04 5.20
C TYR A 18 -14.08 -11.65 5.41
N LYS A 19 -14.39 -11.28 6.64
CA LYS A 19 -15.69 -10.71 7.01
C LYS A 19 -15.66 -9.19 6.84
N PRO A 20 -16.81 -8.54 6.65
CA PRO A 20 -16.91 -7.09 6.72
C PRO A 20 -16.30 -6.55 8.03
N LEU A 21 -15.53 -5.45 7.95
CA LEU A 21 -14.84 -4.81 9.07
C LEU A 21 -13.77 -5.67 9.76
N GLU A 22 -13.39 -6.79 9.16
CA GLU A 22 -12.26 -7.57 9.66
C GLU A 22 -10.94 -6.85 9.33
N HIS A 23 -10.13 -6.60 10.36
CA HIS A 23 -8.80 -6.02 10.15
C HIS A 23 -7.87 -7.01 9.46
N ILE A 24 -7.14 -6.54 8.44
CA ILE A 24 -6.14 -7.33 7.73
C ILE A 24 -4.76 -6.79 8.09
N GLU A 25 -4.06 -7.53 8.93
CA GLU A 25 -2.70 -7.18 9.34
C GLU A 25 -1.72 -7.28 8.17
N GLY A 26 -0.69 -6.41 8.15
CA GLY A 26 0.39 -6.47 7.18
C GLY A 26 0.16 -5.72 5.86
N LEU A 27 -1.00 -5.07 5.67
CA LEU A 27 -1.26 -4.27 4.48
C LEU A 27 -0.73 -2.82 4.55
N ASN A 28 -0.33 -2.36 5.73
CA ASN A 28 0.16 -0.99 5.92
C ASN A 28 1.68 -0.92 5.70
N VAL A 29 2.13 -1.23 4.51
CA VAL A 29 3.56 -1.23 4.15
C VAL A 29 3.75 -0.71 2.73
N GLY A 30 4.69 0.19 2.53
CA GLY A 30 5.13 0.67 1.22
C GLY A 30 4.01 1.22 0.33
N GLY A 31 4.35 1.43 -0.94
CA GLY A 31 3.42 1.91 -1.95
C GLY A 31 3.16 3.41 -1.94
N TRP A 32 2.53 3.89 -2.99
CA TRP A 32 2.21 5.30 -3.18
C TRP A 32 0.71 5.51 -3.28
N PHE A 33 0.24 6.63 -2.80
CA PHE A 33 -1.13 7.05 -3.05
C PHE A 33 -1.33 7.40 -4.52
N ASP A 34 -2.49 7.06 -5.04
CA ASP A 34 -2.92 7.44 -6.39
C ASP A 34 -3.74 8.73 -6.29
N ALA A 35 -3.23 9.80 -6.88
CA ALA A 35 -3.80 11.14 -6.85
C ALA A 35 -4.04 11.71 -5.42
N GLY A 36 -4.97 12.64 -5.29
CA GLY A 36 -5.24 13.38 -4.04
C GLY A 36 -6.31 12.78 -3.14
N ASP A 37 -6.82 11.62 -3.47
CA ASP A 37 -7.84 10.89 -2.70
C ASP A 37 -7.26 9.77 -1.82
N PHE A 38 -5.92 9.68 -1.80
CA PHE A 38 -5.17 8.81 -0.90
C PHE A 38 -5.55 7.32 -0.97
N ASP A 39 -5.95 6.84 -2.12
CA ASP A 39 -6.10 5.42 -2.36
C ASP A 39 -4.79 4.79 -2.89
N ILE A 40 -4.69 3.49 -2.74
CA ILE A 40 -3.61 2.68 -3.28
C ILE A 40 -4.24 1.71 -4.28
N GLN A 41 -4.08 1.99 -5.56
CA GLN A 41 -4.57 1.13 -6.63
C GLN A 41 -3.48 0.16 -7.06
N THR A 42 -3.73 -1.13 -6.95
CA THR A 42 -2.72 -2.15 -7.27
C THR A 42 -2.21 -2.09 -8.72
N PRO A 43 -3.04 -1.84 -9.75
CA PRO A 43 -2.53 -1.65 -11.11
C PRO A 43 -1.53 -0.49 -11.23
N SER A 44 -1.78 0.63 -10.55
CA SER A 44 -0.85 1.76 -10.52
C SER A 44 0.47 1.38 -9.85
N GLN A 45 0.41 0.67 -8.70
CA GLN A 45 1.62 0.18 -8.02
C GLN A 45 2.44 -0.73 -8.94
N GLN A 46 1.79 -1.67 -9.63
CA GLN A 46 2.44 -2.58 -10.58
C GLN A 46 3.15 -1.81 -11.70
N SER A 47 2.46 -0.82 -12.27
CA SER A 47 3.00 0.01 -13.34
C SER A 47 4.22 0.82 -12.90
N VAL A 48 4.17 1.44 -11.72
CA VAL A 48 5.28 2.23 -11.18
C VAL A 48 6.48 1.34 -10.85
N VAL A 49 6.25 0.19 -10.21
CA VAL A 49 7.31 -0.79 -9.91
C VAL A 49 7.99 -1.27 -11.20
N GLN A 50 7.21 -1.61 -12.24
CA GLN A 50 7.76 -2.02 -13.52
C GLN A 50 8.58 -0.88 -14.16
N THR A 51 8.02 0.33 -14.20
CA THR A 51 8.70 1.50 -14.77
C THR A 51 10.03 1.79 -14.06
N PHE A 52 10.07 1.73 -12.74
CA PHE A 52 11.32 1.97 -12.00
C PHE A 52 12.35 0.88 -12.22
N ALA A 53 11.90 -0.38 -12.32
CA ALA A 53 12.78 -1.48 -12.67
C ALA A 53 13.39 -1.33 -14.07
N ASP A 54 12.60 -0.91 -15.05
CA ASP A 54 13.03 -0.68 -16.42
C ASP A 54 13.98 0.54 -16.50
N LEU A 55 13.65 1.63 -15.81
CA LEU A 55 14.54 2.80 -15.70
C LEU A 55 15.91 2.45 -15.10
N TRP A 56 15.94 1.63 -14.08
CA TRP A 56 17.21 1.15 -13.52
C TRP A 56 17.97 0.27 -14.51
N SER A 57 17.26 -0.65 -15.16
CA SER A 57 17.87 -1.55 -16.14
C SER A 57 18.52 -0.80 -17.30
N ASP A 58 17.81 0.21 -17.84
CA ASP A 58 18.18 0.89 -19.07
C ASP A 58 19.14 2.08 -18.83
N PHE A 59 18.97 2.81 -17.76
CA PHE A 59 19.65 4.09 -17.53
C PHE A 59 20.56 4.13 -16.31
N ARG A 60 20.46 3.16 -15.39
CA ARG A 60 21.28 3.11 -14.16
C ARG A 60 21.26 4.45 -13.39
N VAL A 61 20.09 5.01 -13.17
CA VAL A 61 19.91 6.29 -12.48
C VAL A 61 20.38 6.17 -11.03
N SER A 62 21.60 6.63 -10.78
CA SER A 62 22.31 6.47 -9.50
C SER A 62 22.25 7.69 -8.61
N ARG A 63 21.30 8.59 -8.84
CA ARG A 63 21.13 9.78 -7.98
C ARG A 63 20.82 9.34 -6.55
N ASP A 64 21.51 9.94 -5.59
CA ASP A 64 21.37 9.68 -4.16
C ASP A 64 21.21 11.03 -3.45
N GLN A 65 20.01 11.36 -3.07
CA GLN A 65 19.66 12.63 -2.39
C GLN A 65 18.62 12.42 -1.28
N THR A 66 18.22 11.19 -1.02
CA THR A 66 17.16 10.92 -0.06
C THR A 66 17.49 9.66 0.73
N SER A 67 17.44 9.75 2.04
CA SER A 67 17.55 8.59 2.92
C SER A 67 16.16 8.08 3.28
N ILE A 68 15.91 6.79 3.08
CA ILE A 68 14.63 6.15 3.40
C ILE A 68 14.86 4.96 4.32
N ASN A 69 14.30 5.01 5.51
CA ASN A 69 14.27 3.89 6.42
C ASN A 69 12.86 3.26 6.42
N GLN A 70 12.70 2.14 5.74
CA GLN A 70 11.43 1.45 5.61
C GLN A 70 10.92 0.88 6.94
N GLN A 71 11.80 0.54 7.87
CA GLN A 71 11.41 -0.03 9.17
C GLN A 71 10.84 1.03 10.10
N THR A 72 11.52 2.18 10.19
CA THR A 72 11.08 3.28 11.05
C THR A 72 10.07 4.19 10.34
N ARG A 73 9.86 4.01 9.02
CA ARG A 73 9.01 4.85 8.17
C ARG A 73 9.45 6.32 8.17
N TYR A 74 10.75 6.51 8.26
CA TYR A 74 11.35 7.83 8.28
C TYR A 74 12.04 8.11 6.96
N THR A 75 11.79 9.30 6.40
CA THR A 75 12.40 9.77 5.17
C THR A 75 13.03 11.15 5.41
N GLU A 76 14.24 11.33 4.94
CA GLU A 76 14.96 12.58 5.02
C GLU A 76 15.43 13.00 3.63
N ILE A 77 14.90 14.12 3.14
CA ILE A 77 15.24 14.68 1.83
C ILE A 77 16.53 15.52 1.92
N HIS A 78 17.27 15.57 0.83
CA HIS A 78 18.57 16.24 0.73
C HIS A 78 19.68 15.66 1.62
N VAL A 79 19.53 14.40 2.02
CA VAL A 79 20.52 13.65 2.81
C VAL A 79 20.86 12.36 2.07
N PRO A 80 22.00 12.29 1.38
CA PRO A 80 22.49 11.06 0.74
C PRO A 80 22.78 9.97 1.77
N ASP A 81 22.49 8.71 1.44
CA ASP A 81 22.76 7.55 2.29
C ASP A 81 23.58 6.43 1.62
N GLY A 82 24.11 6.71 0.44
CA GLY A 82 24.90 5.76 -0.34
C GLY A 82 24.08 4.81 -1.22
N LYS A 83 22.76 5.00 -1.26
CA LYS A 83 21.84 4.17 -2.04
C LYS A 83 21.16 5.00 -3.13
N PRO A 84 21.03 4.50 -4.36
CA PRO A 84 20.27 5.20 -5.38
C PRO A 84 18.80 5.40 -4.98
N ASP A 85 18.32 6.65 -5.03
CA ASP A 85 16.94 7.00 -4.71
C ASP A 85 15.92 6.15 -5.50
N LEU A 86 16.23 5.87 -6.78
CA LEU A 86 15.37 5.06 -7.64
C LEU A 86 15.19 3.64 -7.10
N LEU A 87 16.25 3.01 -6.57
CA LEU A 87 16.17 1.67 -5.99
C LEU A 87 15.45 1.67 -4.64
N GLN A 88 15.62 2.72 -3.84
CA GLN A 88 14.85 2.89 -2.59
C GLN A 88 13.34 3.03 -2.88
N GLN A 89 12.98 3.79 -3.92
CA GLN A 89 11.58 3.92 -4.35
C GLN A 89 11.05 2.60 -4.94
N LEU A 90 11.87 1.88 -5.71
CA LEU A 90 11.50 0.56 -6.21
C LEU A 90 11.22 -0.42 -5.07
N GLU A 91 12.10 -0.46 -4.05
CA GLU A 91 11.88 -1.26 -2.84
C GLU A 91 10.56 -0.88 -2.15
N HIS A 92 10.28 0.42 -2.02
CA HIS A 92 9.04 0.91 -1.40
C HIS A 92 7.79 0.37 -2.08
N GLY A 93 7.74 0.38 -3.41
CA GLY A 93 6.63 -0.20 -4.16
C GLY A 93 6.55 -1.72 -4.07
N VAL A 94 7.71 -2.39 -4.10
CA VAL A 94 7.80 -3.86 -3.94
C VAL A 94 7.23 -4.30 -2.59
N LEU A 95 7.52 -3.58 -1.51
CA LEU A 95 6.99 -3.88 -0.18
C LEU A 95 5.46 -3.89 -0.16
N GLN A 96 4.82 -2.98 -0.88
CA GLN A 96 3.36 -2.92 -0.97
C GLN A 96 2.79 -4.16 -1.69
N LEU A 97 3.37 -4.55 -2.82
CA LEU A 97 2.92 -5.72 -3.59
C LEU A 97 3.15 -7.03 -2.83
N ILE A 98 4.31 -7.19 -2.19
CA ILE A 98 4.63 -8.34 -1.34
C ILE A 98 3.73 -8.37 -0.11
N GLY A 99 3.48 -7.22 0.50
CA GLY A 99 2.59 -7.08 1.65
C GLY A 99 1.19 -7.64 1.38
N GLN A 100 0.62 -7.36 0.20
CA GLN A 100 -0.67 -7.93 -0.21
C GLN A 100 -0.62 -9.46 -0.28
N VAL A 101 0.39 -10.00 -0.95
CA VAL A 101 0.54 -11.47 -1.11
C VAL A 101 0.76 -12.14 0.24
N ASN A 102 1.56 -11.56 1.12
CA ASN A 102 1.81 -12.12 2.45
C ASN A 102 0.57 -12.06 3.35
N ALA A 103 -0.15 -10.94 3.35
CA ALA A 103 -1.31 -10.75 4.21
C ALA A 103 -2.55 -11.50 3.72
N VAL A 104 -2.81 -11.47 2.42
CA VAL A 104 -4.06 -11.97 1.83
C VAL A 104 -3.89 -13.29 1.10
N GLY A 105 -2.70 -13.55 0.55
CA GLY A 105 -2.37 -14.71 -0.28
C GLY A 105 -2.46 -14.45 -1.78
N TYR A 106 -2.83 -13.23 -2.18
CA TYR A 106 -2.93 -12.79 -3.58
C TYR A 106 -2.94 -11.27 -3.67
N ALA A 107 -2.75 -10.72 -4.88
CA ALA A 107 -2.87 -9.30 -5.14
C ALA A 107 -4.33 -8.85 -5.08
N ILE A 108 -4.59 -7.80 -4.30
CA ILE A 108 -5.93 -7.22 -4.11
C ILE A 108 -6.15 -6.02 -5.04
N PRO A 109 -7.39 -5.63 -5.37
CA PRO A 109 -7.67 -4.44 -6.19
C PRO A 109 -7.06 -3.16 -5.66
N GLY A 110 -7.15 -2.92 -4.36
CA GLY A 110 -6.60 -1.73 -3.76
C GLY A 110 -7.04 -1.48 -2.33
N ILE A 111 -6.59 -0.33 -1.81
CA ILE A 111 -6.91 0.18 -0.47
C ILE A 111 -7.37 1.62 -0.64
N THR A 112 -8.51 1.97 -0.06
CA THR A 112 -9.10 3.31 -0.17
C THR A 112 -9.22 3.99 1.19
N GLU A 113 -9.52 5.28 1.20
CA GLU A 113 -9.82 5.99 2.44
C GLU A 113 -11.14 5.49 3.09
N SER A 114 -11.31 5.80 4.37
CA SER A 114 -12.43 5.30 5.18
C SER A 114 -13.81 5.73 4.66
N HIS A 115 -13.93 6.90 4.06
CA HIS A 115 -15.21 7.47 3.61
C HIS A 115 -15.60 7.06 2.19
N LEU A 116 -14.71 6.44 1.43
CA LEU A 116 -14.92 6.06 0.02
C LEU A 116 -15.26 7.24 -0.92
N TYR A 117 -14.95 8.47 -0.52
CA TYR A 117 -15.18 9.66 -1.32
C TYR A 117 -13.88 10.15 -1.95
N GLN A 118 -13.80 10.05 -3.26
CA GLN A 118 -12.69 10.60 -4.02
C GLN A 118 -12.65 12.12 -3.93
N TYR A 119 -11.44 12.67 -3.89
CA TYR A 119 -11.17 14.11 -3.94
C TYR A 119 -11.84 14.97 -2.84
N ARG A 120 -12.47 14.35 -1.88
CA ARG A 120 -13.15 15.08 -0.80
C ARG A 120 -12.18 15.75 0.16
N HIS A 121 -11.07 15.14 0.40
CA HIS A 121 -10.05 15.59 1.33
C HIS A 121 -8.69 15.59 0.67
N LEU A 122 -8.24 16.74 0.24
CA LEU A 122 -6.87 16.97 -0.18
C LEU A 122 -6.03 17.34 1.05
N GLY A 123 -4.81 16.89 1.10
CA GLY A 123 -3.89 17.21 2.18
C GLY A 123 -3.07 16.00 2.64
N ASP A 124 -2.50 16.11 3.82
CA ASP A 124 -1.66 15.08 4.39
C ASP A 124 -2.47 13.85 4.79
N ALA A 125 -2.09 12.68 4.24
CA ALA A 125 -2.72 11.40 4.55
C ALA A 125 -2.60 10.99 6.03
N VAL A 126 -1.60 11.47 6.76
CA VAL A 126 -1.42 11.25 8.20
C VAL A 126 -2.59 11.80 8.99
N ASN A 127 -3.21 12.88 8.52
CA ASN A 127 -4.37 13.50 9.17
C ASN A 127 -5.70 12.78 8.89
N LYS A 128 -5.66 11.70 8.13
CA LYS A 128 -6.86 10.95 7.72
C LYS A 128 -7.13 9.75 8.60
N THR A 129 -6.19 9.32 9.38
CA THR A 129 -6.33 8.20 10.30
C THR A 129 -5.57 8.49 11.61
N ASP A 130 -6.05 7.90 12.71
CA ASP A 130 -5.36 7.97 13.99
C ASP A 130 -4.24 6.91 14.15
N ASN A 131 -3.95 6.17 13.08
CA ASN A 131 -2.97 5.07 13.02
C ASN A 131 -3.26 3.90 13.99
N LYS A 132 -4.50 3.77 14.45
CA LYS A 132 -4.97 2.68 15.29
C LYS A 132 -6.01 1.86 14.56
N VAL A 133 -6.20 0.64 14.98
CA VAL A 133 -7.24 -0.24 14.44
C VAL A 133 -8.59 0.09 15.10
N TYR A 134 -9.62 0.24 14.32
CA TYR A 134 -10.97 0.49 14.83
C TYR A 134 -11.48 -0.65 15.71
N ASN A 135 -12.03 -0.28 16.85
CA ASN A 135 -12.71 -1.17 17.78
C ASN A 135 -14.11 -0.64 18.08
N ALA A 136 -15.12 -1.34 17.57
CA ALA A 136 -16.53 -0.94 17.73
C ALA A 136 -17.05 -0.99 19.18
N ASN A 137 -16.28 -1.54 20.12
CA ASN A 137 -16.64 -1.57 21.54
C ASN A 137 -16.16 -0.34 22.32
N LEU A 138 -15.42 0.56 21.66
CA LEU A 138 -14.93 1.80 22.25
C LEU A 138 -15.77 2.97 21.75
N ASP A 139 -15.94 3.98 22.58
CA ASP A 139 -16.51 5.27 22.16
C ASP A 139 -15.55 5.96 21.16
N SER A 140 -16.09 6.82 20.31
CA SER A 140 -15.40 7.41 19.16
C SER A 140 -14.11 8.17 19.49
N LEU A 141 -13.90 8.59 20.71
CA LEU A 141 -12.68 9.29 21.17
C LEU A 141 -11.84 8.47 22.13
N GLN A 142 -12.24 7.23 22.42
CA GLN A 142 -11.50 6.35 23.30
C GLN A 142 -10.43 5.55 22.57
N THR A 143 -9.34 5.29 23.25
CA THR A 143 -8.26 4.44 22.75
C THR A 143 -7.90 3.38 23.78
N ASP A 144 -7.54 2.19 23.28
CA ASP A 144 -7.03 1.10 24.11
C ASP A 144 -5.83 0.46 23.37
N GLY A 145 -4.63 0.86 23.78
CA GLY A 145 -3.39 0.42 23.14
C GLY A 145 -3.36 0.69 21.64
N PRO A 146 -3.29 -0.37 20.80
CA PRO A 146 -3.24 -0.25 19.36
C PRO A 146 -4.61 -0.01 18.70
N THR A 147 -5.70 0.08 19.48
CA THR A 147 -7.06 0.24 18.97
C THR A 147 -7.71 1.55 19.38
N SER A 148 -8.70 2.01 18.61
CA SER A 148 -9.52 3.18 18.94
C SER A 148 -10.97 3.01 18.50
N GLY A 149 -11.86 3.83 19.07
CA GLY A 149 -13.26 3.91 18.64
C GLY A 149 -13.47 4.80 17.41
N THR A 150 -12.42 5.44 16.88
CA THR A 150 -12.52 6.29 15.70
C THR A 150 -12.65 5.45 14.43
N PHE A 151 -13.70 5.68 13.66
CA PHE A 151 -13.96 4.95 12.42
C PHE A 151 -13.26 5.63 11.24
N ASP A 152 -11.95 5.46 11.14
CA ASP A 152 -11.10 6.12 10.15
C ASP A 152 -10.11 5.19 9.45
N ASP A 153 -10.19 3.88 9.67
CA ASP A 153 -9.34 2.90 9.00
C ASP A 153 -9.66 2.83 7.51
N ARG A 154 -8.62 2.55 6.73
CA ARG A 154 -8.74 2.38 5.29
C ARG A 154 -9.43 1.07 4.93
N TRP A 155 -10.15 1.07 3.83
CA TRP A 155 -10.80 -0.09 3.27
C TRP A 155 -9.88 -0.87 2.34
N ALA A 156 -9.76 -2.17 2.53
CA ALA A 156 -9.08 -3.07 1.61
C ALA A 156 -10.13 -3.86 0.81
N PHE A 157 -10.06 -3.74 -0.51
CA PHE A 157 -10.87 -4.55 -1.43
C PHE A 157 -10.16 -5.88 -1.65
N THR A 158 -10.80 -6.98 -1.27
CA THR A 158 -10.14 -8.30 -1.24
C THR A 158 -10.66 -9.29 -2.28
N ASN A 159 -11.36 -8.80 -3.29
CA ASN A 159 -11.83 -9.61 -4.41
C ASN A 159 -10.65 -10.22 -5.17
N ARG A 160 -10.78 -11.48 -5.55
CA ARG A 160 -9.78 -12.16 -6.38
C ARG A 160 -9.84 -11.65 -7.82
N ASN A 161 -8.68 -11.34 -8.34
CA ASN A 161 -8.53 -10.95 -9.73
C ASN A 161 -7.23 -11.55 -10.32
N PRO A 162 -7.34 -12.59 -11.16
CA PRO A 162 -6.16 -13.22 -11.76
C PRO A 162 -5.27 -12.26 -12.53
N TYR A 163 -5.84 -11.24 -13.18
CA TYR A 163 -5.07 -10.22 -13.89
C TYR A 163 -4.10 -9.49 -12.94
N LEU A 164 -4.56 -9.14 -11.74
CA LEU A 164 -3.69 -8.48 -10.75
C LEU A 164 -2.58 -9.40 -10.27
N ASN A 165 -2.85 -10.69 -10.11
CA ASN A 165 -1.80 -11.64 -9.72
C ASN A 165 -0.71 -11.75 -10.77
N TYR A 166 -1.07 -11.84 -12.06
CA TYR A 166 -0.09 -11.85 -13.14
C TYR A 166 0.68 -10.53 -13.24
N GLY A 167 0.01 -9.39 -13.13
CA GLY A 167 0.65 -8.08 -13.10
C GLY A 167 1.65 -7.96 -11.94
N THR A 168 1.27 -8.38 -10.73
CA THR A 168 2.16 -8.41 -9.56
C THR A 168 3.36 -9.33 -9.81
N ALA A 169 3.17 -10.52 -10.35
CA ALA A 169 4.27 -11.45 -10.65
C ALA A 169 5.26 -10.85 -11.66
N ILE A 170 4.77 -10.21 -12.72
CA ILE A 170 5.59 -9.53 -13.73
C ILE A 170 6.42 -8.41 -13.10
N SER A 171 5.77 -7.52 -12.34
CA SER A 171 6.41 -6.38 -11.71
C SER A 171 7.45 -6.80 -10.66
N LEU A 172 7.13 -7.80 -9.83
CA LEU A 172 8.07 -8.34 -8.86
C LEU A 172 9.26 -9.04 -9.52
N ALA A 173 9.06 -9.75 -10.64
CA ALA A 173 10.15 -10.35 -11.39
C ALA A 173 11.08 -9.31 -12.02
N ALA A 174 10.55 -8.20 -12.51
CA ALA A 174 11.35 -7.07 -12.98
C ALA A 174 12.13 -6.42 -11.84
N ALA A 175 11.47 -6.12 -10.74
CA ALA A 175 12.10 -5.52 -9.56
C ALA A 175 13.19 -6.40 -8.95
N ALA A 176 12.99 -7.71 -8.89
CA ALA A 176 13.99 -8.66 -8.38
C ALA A 176 15.32 -8.60 -9.15
N ARG A 177 15.26 -8.38 -10.46
CA ARG A 177 16.48 -8.20 -11.28
C ARG A 177 17.22 -6.91 -10.93
N SER A 178 16.48 -5.84 -10.71
CA SER A 178 17.04 -4.51 -10.42
C SER A 178 17.55 -4.40 -8.97
N LEU A 179 16.87 -5.05 -8.03
CA LEU A 179 17.24 -5.02 -6.60
C LEU A 179 18.30 -6.05 -6.22
N LYS A 180 18.72 -6.94 -7.14
CA LYS A 180 19.71 -7.99 -6.86
C LYS A 180 21.03 -7.47 -6.28
N GLU A 181 21.42 -6.27 -6.70
CA GLU A 181 22.68 -5.65 -6.30
C GLU A 181 22.49 -4.60 -5.17
N TYR A 182 21.24 -4.40 -4.74
CA TYR A 182 20.87 -3.37 -3.77
C TYR A 182 20.91 -3.84 -2.31
N ASN A 183 20.71 -5.14 -2.07
CA ASN A 183 20.70 -5.79 -0.74
C ASN A 183 21.83 -6.82 -0.63
#